data_4cb0950f2cdac87993ef8ddc6b7abc20
#
_entry.id   4cb0950f2cdac87993ef8ddc6b7abc20
#
_cell.length_a   1.000
_cell.length_b   1.000
_cell.length_c   1.000
_cell.angle_alpha   90.00
_cell.angle_beta   90.00
_cell.angle_gamma   90.00
#
_symmetry.space_group_name_H-M   'P 1'
#
loop_
_entity.id
_entity.type
_entity.pdbx_description
1 polymer ?
#
loop_
_entity_poly.entity_id
_entity_poly.type
_entity_poly.pdbx_seq_one_letter_code
_entity_poly.pdbx_strand_id
1 'polypeptide(L)'
;MGENEGAENAAQKPRRPYHKKRKTFLATAKKYAKKGQMGRGTKIPEEIYQYFLGILESMKQGIADKDTRVALVNNVLERTKGEELNIIGNQLGCRVVEILLPYSSEEDLERFIEILSPELRRLSSDNFSSHVIETVLRVSCERSIEHLQNEEDSENTENTSDTEEVPKKKRKNDKKEKSKYSENHIKTCYDFTIKMCKYALNNLEDFVWDHYANHILRSALKCLSGIKMIPGEKPKVNYFQETVGVKKGIPPHITKIDYKIVPDEYKEIVIEFGKRLSSWPQFKDLPFKSITSALLQVLLYAVKNADKHLTRDLLKKLLEESFAPDDWASNVNDDKKEDKVDLNGEDSKMEENPQNKLLPPVFKCEPSVRLAEAALFVAKKKMFTQIYAKCFINRLGQLATRKMLNFTVQRLIDNCQIKEEVPIHSTFICSYDICFCILAKGQSQVAVMLGLIFRLQKNSKYPSG
;
A
#
# COMPACT_ATOMS: atom_id res chain seq x y z
N MET A 1 -4.31 -21.91 75.07
CA MET A 1 -5.05 -22.57 73.95
C MET A 1 -5.63 -21.46 73.14
N GLY A 2 -5.09 -21.21 72.00
CA GLY A 2 -5.54 -20.22 71.06
C GLY A 2 -4.91 -20.56 69.71
N GLU A 3 -5.68 -21.17 68.83
CA GLU A 3 -5.26 -21.58 67.51
C GLU A 3 -5.28 -20.37 66.57
N ASN A 4 -4.17 -20.16 65.88
CA ASN A 4 -3.99 -19.15 64.85
C ASN A 4 -4.33 -19.79 63.49
N GLU A 5 -5.44 -19.43 62.89
CA GLU A 5 -5.75 -19.76 61.51
C GLU A 5 -5.15 -18.71 60.59
N GLY A 6 -4.14 -19.11 59.84
CA GLY A 6 -3.51 -18.31 58.76
C GLY A 6 -4.38 -18.32 57.51
N ALA A 7 -4.94 -17.16 57.15
CA ALA A 7 -5.64 -16.98 55.88
C ALA A 7 -4.60 -16.78 54.77
N GLU A 8 -4.45 -17.77 53.87
CA GLU A 8 -3.68 -17.67 52.65
C GLU A 8 -4.38 -16.71 51.66
N ASN A 9 -3.80 -15.55 51.42
CA ASN A 9 -4.18 -14.63 50.37
C ASN A 9 -3.75 -15.21 48.99
N ALA A 10 -4.66 -15.92 48.33
CA ALA A 10 -4.49 -16.32 46.93
C ALA A 10 -4.55 -15.10 46.05
N ALA A 11 -3.40 -14.60 45.59
CA ALA A 11 -3.28 -13.53 44.61
C ALA A 11 -4.01 -13.92 43.31
N GLN A 12 -5.16 -13.29 43.04
CA GLN A 12 -5.90 -13.43 41.77
C GLN A 12 -5.04 -12.88 40.64
N LYS A 13 -4.57 -13.77 39.76
CA LYS A 13 -3.91 -13.39 38.50
C LYS A 13 -4.84 -12.49 37.67
N PRO A 14 -4.36 -11.33 37.15
CA PRO A 14 -5.16 -10.45 36.35
C PRO A 14 -5.68 -11.17 35.10
N ARG A 15 -7.01 -11.23 34.95
CA ARG A 15 -7.67 -11.82 33.78
C ARG A 15 -7.27 -11.02 32.56
N ARG A 16 -6.55 -11.64 31.59
CA ARG A 16 -6.24 -11.03 30.29
C ARG A 16 -7.54 -10.54 29.64
N PRO A 17 -7.59 -9.31 29.11
CA PRO A 17 -8.78 -8.78 28.46
C PRO A 17 -9.18 -9.70 27.30
N TYR A 18 -10.43 -10.20 27.33
CA TYR A 18 -10.98 -11.07 26.29
C TYR A 18 -11.17 -10.26 25.01
N HIS A 19 -10.21 -10.33 24.09
CA HIS A 19 -10.35 -9.74 22.77
C HIS A 19 -11.47 -10.46 22.01
N LYS A 20 -12.67 -9.87 21.96
CA LYS A 20 -13.75 -10.35 21.12
C LYS A 20 -13.24 -10.48 19.68
N LYS A 21 -13.17 -11.71 19.16
CA LYS A 21 -12.82 -11.96 17.76
C LYS A 21 -13.71 -11.10 16.86
N ARG A 22 -13.14 -10.27 15.98
CA ARG A 22 -13.90 -9.50 15.00
C ARG A 22 -14.73 -10.47 14.15
N LYS A 23 -16.04 -10.23 14.07
CA LYS A 23 -16.92 -11.02 13.20
C LYS A 23 -16.49 -10.85 11.74
N THR A 24 -16.53 -11.95 10.98
CA THR A 24 -16.25 -11.90 9.54
C THR A 24 -17.31 -11.04 8.84
N PHE A 25 -16.97 -10.47 7.67
CA PHE A 25 -17.89 -9.68 6.85
C PHE A 25 -19.21 -10.45 6.60
N LEU A 26 -19.11 -11.70 6.13
CA LEU A 26 -20.25 -12.55 5.84
C LEU A 26 -21.14 -12.79 7.09
N ALA A 27 -20.53 -13.04 8.26
CA ALA A 27 -21.29 -13.18 9.51
C ALA A 27 -22.03 -11.89 9.91
N THR A 28 -21.45 -10.73 9.58
CA THR A 28 -22.07 -9.44 9.80
C THR A 28 -23.24 -9.21 8.84
N ALA A 29 -23.05 -9.52 7.55
CA ALA A 29 -24.09 -9.41 6.53
C ALA A 29 -25.30 -10.33 6.84
N LYS A 30 -25.06 -11.59 7.25
CA LYS A 30 -26.11 -12.50 7.72
C LYS A 30 -26.88 -11.97 8.94
N LYS A 31 -26.18 -11.27 9.84
CA LYS A 31 -26.85 -10.65 11.00
C LYS A 31 -27.77 -9.52 10.57
N TYR A 32 -27.40 -8.73 9.57
CA TYR A 32 -28.28 -7.68 9.02
C TYR A 32 -29.55 -8.29 8.40
N ALA A 33 -29.40 -9.33 7.55
CA ALA A 33 -30.53 -10.04 6.96
C ALA A 33 -31.53 -10.56 8.04
N LYS A 34 -31.02 -11.24 9.08
CA LYS A 34 -31.85 -11.74 10.20
C LYS A 34 -32.62 -10.66 10.96
N LYS A 35 -32.19 -9.41 10.87
CA LYS A 35 -32.84 -8.25 11.49
C LYS A 35 -33.81 -7.51 10.55
N GLY A 36 -34.02 -8.01 9.32
CA GLY A 36 -34.75 -7.29 8.29
C GLY A 36 -34.02 -6.04 7.78
N GLN A 37 -32.71 -5.93 8.08
CA GLN A 37 -31.86 -4.84 7.62
C GLN A 37 -30.99 -5.33 6.45
N MET A 38 -31.14 -4.72 5.28
CA MET A 38 -30.42 -5.13 4.05
C MET A 38 -29.04 -4.48 3.94
N GLY A 39 -28.25 -4.56 5.00
CA GLY A 39 -26.90 -4.00 5.06
C GLY A 39 -26.85 -2.54 5.47
N ARG A 40 -25.77 -1.88 5.10
CA ARG A 40 -25.53 -0.44 5.26
C ARG A 40 -25.51 0.23 3.89
N GLY A 41 -25.75 1.53 3.83
CA GLY A 41 -25.80 2.30 2.59
C GLY A 41 -27.16 2.27 1.93
N THR A 42 -27.19 2.26 0.61
CA THR A 42 -28.43 2.23 -0.18
C THR A 42 -29.22 0.97 0.13
N LYS A 43 -30.55 1.10 0.23
CA LYS A 43 -31.44 -0.05 0.41
C LYS A 43 -31.58 -0.77 -0.92
N ILE A 44 -31.43 -2.08 -0.90
CA ILE A 44 -31.69 -2.98 -2.02
C ILE A 44 -32.81 -3.97 -1.65
N PRO A 45 -33.52 -4.54 -2.64
CA PRO A 45 -34.55 -5.56 -2.39
C PRO A 45 -33.99 -6.75 -1.56
N GLU A 46 -34.81 -7.29 -0.69
CA GLU A 46 -34.42 -8.43 0.16
C GLU A 46 -33.98 -9.63 -0.67
N GLU A 47 -34.69 -9.90 -1.75
CA GLU A 47 -34.38 -11.00 -2.67
C GLU A 47 -32.95 -10.86 -3.24
N ILE A 48 -32.56 -9.65 -3.70
CA ILE A 48 -31.21 -9.37 -4.21
C ILE A 48 -30.19 -9.52 -3.09
N TYR A 49 -30.51 -9.06 -1.88
CA TYR A 49 -29.60 -9.17 -0.75
C TYR A 49 -29.34 -10.64 -0.37
N GLN A 50 -30.39 -11.48 -0.29
CA GLN A 50 -30.27 -12.91 -0.01
C GLN A 50 -29.49 -13.64 -1.12
N TYR A 51 -29.76 -13.29 -2.38
CA TYR A 51 -29.01 -13.81 -3.52
C TYR A 51 -27.51 -13.52 -3.39
N PHE A 52 -27.12 -12.28 -3.10
CA PHE A 52 -25.70 -11.91 -2.93
C PHE A 52 -25.05 -12.58 -1.71
N LEU A 53 -25.80 -12.83 -0.65
CA LEU A 53 -25.32 -13.64 0.47
C LEU A 53 -24.97 -15.07 0.02
N GLY A 54 -25.85 -15.71 -0.74
CA GLY A 54 -25.61 -17.04 -1.29
C GLY A 54 -24.38 -17.09 -2.20
N ILE A 55 -24.21 -16.08 -3.06
CA ILE A 55 -23.02 -15.95 -3.92
C ILE A 55 -21.72 -15.88 -3.11
N LEU A 56 -21.65 -15.02 -2.07
CA LEU A 56 -20.46 -14.94 -1.23
C LEU A 56 -20.20 -16.24 -0.43
N GLU A 57 -21.23 -16.99 -0.09
CA GLU A 57 -21.07 -18.30 0.54
C GLU A 57 -20.47 -19.33 -0.42
N SER A 58 -21.02 -19.40 -1.63
CA SER A 58 -20.52 -20.29 -2.69
C SER A 58 -19.07 -19.99 -3.05
N MET A 59 -18.74 -18.69 -3.20
CA MET A 59 -17.35 -18.27 -3.47
C MET A 59 -16.40 -18.63 -2.32
N LYS A 60 -16.86 -18.57 -1.06
CA LYS A 60 -16.03 -18.95 0.10
C LYS A 60 -15.75 -20.44 0.16
N GLN A 61 -16.68 -21.27 -0.32
CA GLN A 61 -16.49 -22.72 -0.42
C GLN A 61 -15.50 -23.11 -1.53
N GLY A 62 -15.26 -22.18 -2.47
CA GLY A 62 -14.46 -22.39 -3.66
C GLY A 62 -15.30 -22.89 -4.84
N ILE A 63 -14.94 -22.45 -6.03
CA ILE A 63 -15.55 -22.89 -7.29
C ILE A 63 -14.42 -23.41 -8.16
N ALA A 64 -14.30 -24.72 -8.29
CA ALA A 64 -13.17 -25.37 -8.95
C ALA A 64 -13.22 -25.19 -10.48
N ASP A 65 -14.40 -25.34 -11.06
CA ASP A 65 -14.60 -25.33 -12.51
C ASP A 65 -14.59 -23.92 -13.10
N LYS A 66 -13.85 -23.73 -14.22
CA LYS A 66 -13.69 -22.44 -14.88
C LYS A 66 -14.98 -21.96 -15.52
N ASP A 67 -15.73 -22.86 -16.18
CA ASP A 67 -16.95 -22.48 -16.89
C ASP A 67 -18.04 -22.09 -15.89
N THR A 68 -18.14 -22.81 -14.78
CA THR A 68 -19.03 -22.45 -13.66
C THR A 68 -18.67 -21.06 -13.08
N ARG A 69 -17.39 -20.70 -13.00
CA ARG A 69 -16.96 -19.35 -12.57
C ARG A 69 -17.43 -18.27 -13.53
N VAL A 70 -17.22 -18.48 -14.84
CA VAL A 70 -17.65 -17.53 -15.87
C VAL A 70 -19.18 -17.37 -15.84
N ALA A 71 -19.92 -18.48 -15.80
CA ALA A 71 -21.37 -18.44 -15.72
C ALA A 71 -21.86 -17.70 -14.47
N LEU A 72 -21.22 -17.94 -13.31
CA LEU A 72 -21.56 -17.24 -12.06
C LEU A 72 -21.33 -15.74 -12.20
N VAL A 73 -20.17 -15.30 -12.73
CA VAL A 73 -19.85 -13.88 -12.91
C VAL A 73 -20.90 -13.21 -13.79
N ASN A 74 -21.17 -13.79 -14.97
CA ASN A 74 -22.13 -13.24 -15.93
C ASN A 74 -23.53 -13.17 -15.32
N ASN A 75 -24.03 -14.23 -14.69
CA ASN A 75 -25.37 -14.26 -14.10
C ASN A 75 -25.52 -13.23 -12.97
N VAL A 76 -24.48 -13.06 -12.14
CA VAL A 76 -24.54 -12.09 -11.04
C VAL A 76 -24.49 -10.66 -11.56
N LEU A 77 -23.61 -10.36 -12.52
CA LEU A 77 -23.52 -9.01 -13.10
C LEU A 77 -24.75 -8.68 -13.94
N GLU A 78 -25.32 -9.64 -14.66
CA GLU A 78 -26.61 -9.49 -15.36
C GLU A 78 -27.74 -9.11 -14.37
N ARG A 79 -27.77 -9.74 -13.20
CA ARG A 79 -28.77 -9.42 -12.17
C ARG A 79 -28.64 -7.99 -11.60
N THR A 80 -27.53 -7.29 -11.85
CA THR A 80 -27.36 -5.90 -11.45
C THR A 80 -27.94 -4.90 -12.44
N LYS A 81 -28.34 -5.31 -13.66
CA LYS A 81 -28.83 -4.39 -14.70
C LYS A 81 -30.01 -3.54 -14.25
N GLY A 82 -29.88 -2.24 -14.48
CA GLY A 82 -30.87 -1.23 -14.09
C GLY A 82 -30.86 -0.81 -12.63
N GLU A 83 -30.08 -1.49 -11.76
CA GLU A 83 -29.98 -1.21 -10.33
C GLU A 83 -28.53 -0.99 -9.89
N GLU A 84 -27.60 -0.82 -10.82
CA GLU A 84 -26.16 -0.77 -10.53
C GLU A 84 -25.82 0.25 -9.47
N LEU A 85 -26.32 1.48 -9.59
CA LEU A 85 -26.03 2.57 -8.66
C LEU A 85 -26.55 2.29 -7.24
N ASN A 86 -27.71 1.64 -7.11
CA ASN A 86 -28.27 1.25 -5.83
C ASN A 86 -27.45 0.11 -5.21
N ILE A 87 -27.06 -0.87 -6.03
CA ILE A 87 -26.33 -2.05 -5.61
C ILE A 87 -24.92 -1.66 -5.12
N ILE A 88 -24.18 -0.82 -5.87
CA ILE A 88 -22.84 -0.40 -5.47
C ILE A 88 -22.83 0.54 -4.27
N GLY A 89 -23.92 1.26 -4.01
CA GLY A 89 -24.11 2.05 -2.81
C GLY A 89 -24.46 1.21 -1.54
N ASN A 90 -24.71 -0.09 -1.72
CA ASN A 90 -24.96 -1.02 -0.61
C ASN A 90 -23.68 -1.77 -0.20
N GLN A 91 -23.47 -1.95 1.09
CA GLN A 91 -22.29 -2.62 1.64
C GLN A 91 -22.06 -4.03 1.08
N LEU A 92 -23.11 -4.83 0.92
CA LEU A 92 -23.01 -6.20 0.40
C LEU A 92 -22.89 -6.20 -1.11
N GLY A 93 -23.72 -5.40 -1.80
CA GLY A 93 -23.71 -5.27 -3.25
C GLY A 93 -22.36 -4.77 -3.78
N CYS A 94 -21.84 -3.69 -3.18
CA CYS A 94 -20.50 -3.18 -3.48
C CYS A 94 -19.43 -4.30 -3.40
N ARG A 95 -19.46 -5.07 -2.31
CA ARG A 95 -18.46 -6.13 -2.10
C ARG A 95 -18.55 -7.26 -3.13
N VAL A 96 -19.77 -7.65 -3.53
CA VAL A 96 -19.97 -8.66 -4.58
C VAL A 96 -19.46 -8.14 -5.93
N VAL A 97 -19.87 -6.93 -6.31
CA VAL A 97 -19.44 -6.31 -7.58
C VAL A 97 -17.91 -6.13 -7.62
N GLU A 98 -17.29 -5.63 -6.55
CA GLU A 98 -15.83 -5.46 -6.44
C GLU A 98 -15.07 -6.77 -6.69
N ILE A 99 -15.58 -7.89 -6.20
CA ILE A 99 -14.94 -9.21 -6.35
C ILE A 99 -15.10 -9.73 -7.78
N LEU A 100 -16.24 -9.50 -8.42
CA LEU A 100 -16.58 -10.11 -9.71
C LEU A 100 -16.11 -9.29 -10.92
N LEU A 101 -16.06 -7.97 -10.85
CA LEU A 101 -15.65 -7.10 -11.96
C LEU A 101 -14.32 -7.49 -12.63
N PRO A 102 -13.27 -7.94 -11.91
CA PRO A 102 -12.03 -8.39 -12.55
C PRO A 102 -12.22 -9.58 -13.53
N TYR A 103 -13.32 -10.30 -13.41
CA TYR A 103 -13.64 -11.48 -14.22
C TYR A 103 -14.82 -11.24 -15.18
N SER A 104 -15.32 -10.01 -15.26
CA SER A 104 -16.46 -9.62 -16.10
C SER A 104 -16.17 -9.78 -17.59
N SER A 105 -17.24 -9.92 -18.39
CA SER A 105 -17.19 -9.79 -19.85
C SER A 105 -16.77 -8.36 -20.27
N GLU A 106 -16.54 -8.15 -21.56
CA GLU A 106 -16.30 -6.82 -22.13
C GLU A 106 -17.53 -5.94 -21.92
N GLU A 107 -18.69 -6.46 -22.29
CA GLU A 107 -19.97 -5.75 -22.24
C GLU A 107 -20.34 -5.33 -20.81
N ASP A 108 -20.12 -6.21 -19.83
CA ASP A 108 -20.40 -5.88 -18.44
C ASP A 108 -19.52 -4.75 -17.93
N LEU A 109 -18.20 -4.79 -18.22
CA LEU A 109 -17.30 -3.72 -17.79
C LEU A 109 -17.65 -2.40 -18.47
N GLU A 110 -17.94 -2.40 -19.76
CA GLU A 110 -18.31 -1.21 -20.52
C GLU A 110 -19.61 -0.60 -19.98
N ARG A 111 -20.60 -1.42 -19.65
CA ARG A 111 -21.84 -0.99 -19.00
C ARG A 111 -21.57 -0.29 -17.67
N PHE A 112 -20.70 -0.85 -16.81
CA PHE A 112 -20.31 -0.18 -15.57
C PHE A 112 -19.58 1.14 -15.85
N ILE A 113 -18.67 1.19 -16.83
CA ILE A 113 -17.98 2.43 -17.23
C ILE A 113 -19.00 3.50 -17.64
N GLU A 114 -19.98 3.15 -18.45
CA GLU A 114 -21.02 4.05 -18.94
C GLU A 114 -21.87 4.61 -17.78
N ILE A 115 -22.38 3.73 -16.92
CA ILE A 115 -23.27 4.11 -15.80
C ILE A 115 -22.53 4.94 -14.73
N LEU A 116 -21.26 4.63 -14.44
CA LEU A 116 -20.50 5.31 -13.39
C LEU A 116 -19.94 6.67 -13.86
N SER A 117 -19.67 6.83 -15.14
CA SER A 117 -18.99 8.01 -15.70
C SER A 117 -19.70 9.35 -15.43
N PRO A 118 -21.04 9.47 -15.43
CA PRO A 118 -21.73 10.71 -15.09
C PRO A 118 -21.70 11.06 -13.60
N GLU A 119 -21.55 10.06 -12.74
CA GLU A 119 -21.73 10.16 -11.30
C GLU A 119 -20.41 10.18 -10.50
N LEU A 120 -19.26 10.36 -11.16
CA LEU A 120 -17.91 10.21 -10.55
C LEU A 120 -17.75 11.05 -9.27
N ARG A 121 -18.29 12.27 -9.22
CA ARG A 121 -18.16 13.13 -8.04
C ARG A 121 -18.79 12.50 -6.80
N ARG A 122 -20.03 12.09 -6.91
CA ARG A 122 -20.80 11.51 -5.81
C ARG A 122 -20.24 10.16 -5.40
N LEU A 123 -19.92 9.31 -6.38
CA LEU A 123 -19.49 7.94 -6.13
C LEU A 123 -18.08 7.87 -5.54
N SER A 124 -17.18 8.80 -5.90
CA SER A 124 -15.79 8.81 -5.42
C SER A 124 -15.66 9.09 -3.93
N SER A 125 -16.57 9.87 -3.36
CA SER A 125 -16.59 10.23 -1.93
C SER A 125 -17.55 9.36 -1.11
N ASP A 126 -18.22 8.39 -1.72
CA ASP A 126 -19.11 7.46 -1.01
C ASP A 126 -18.36 6.27 -0.41
N ASN A 127 -18.80 5.85 0.77
CA ASN A 127 -18.17 4.78 1.58
C ASN A 127 -18.10 3.42 0.86
N PHE A 128 -19.04 3.13 -0.04
CA PHE A 128 -19.16 1.83 -0.70
C PHE A 128 -18.84 1.93 -2.19
N SER A 129 -19.48 2.81 -2.92
CA SER A 129 -19.30 2.94 -4.37
C SER A 129 -17.87 3.35 -4.78
N SER A 130 -17.13 4.07 -3.92
CA SER A 130 -15.71 4.39 -4.18
C SER A 130 -14.83 3.16 -4.41
N HIS A 131 -15.11 2.03 -3.75
CA HIS A 131 -14.40 0.77 -3.96
C HIS A 131 -14.67 0.16 -5.34
N VAL A 132 -15.90 0.33 -5.84
CA VAL A 132 -16.26 -0.12 -7.19
C VAL A 132 -15.60 0.77 -8.23
N ILE A 133 -15.61 2.11 -8.07
CA ILE A 133 -14.86 3.03 -8.94
C ILE A 133 -13.37 2.67 -8.99
N GLU A 134 -12.75 2.43 -7.85
CA GLU A 134 -11.34 2.00 -7.76
C GLU A 134 -11.11 0.69 -8.52
N THR A 135 -12.06 -0.25 -8.43
CA THR A 135 -11.95 -1.55 -9.11
C THR A 135 -12.14 -1.41 -10.61
N VAL A 136 -13.14 -0.64 -11.09
CA VAL A 136 -13.35 -0.37 -12.52
C VAL A 136 -12.11 0.31 -13.10
N LEU A 137 -11.57 1.34 -12.44
CA LEU A 137 -10.34 2.01 -12.87
C LEU A 137 -9.17 1.03 -13.03
N ARG A 138 -8.95 0.18 -12.03
CA ARG A 138 -7.86 -0.80 -12.06
C ARG A 138 -8.05 -1.83 -13.17
N VAL A 139 -9.26 -2.39 -13.33
CA VAL A 139 -9.54 -3.39 -14.36
C VAL A 139 -9.44 -2.78 -15.75
N SER A 140 -9.96 -1.56 -15.95
CA SER A 140 -9.85 -0.85 -17.23
C SER A 140 -8.38 -0.57 -17.58
N CYS A 141 -7.59 -0.09 -16.62
CA CYS A 141 -6.17 0.11 -16.83
C CYS A 141 -5.45 -1.21 -17.18
N GLU A 142 -5.69 -2.29 -16.44
CA GLU A 142 -5.08 -3.60 -16.69
C GLU A 142 -5.41 -4.13 -18.09
N ARG A 143 -6.67 -3.99 -18.54
CA ARG A 143 -7.11 -4.44 -19.88
C ARG A 143 -6.58 -3.54 -21.00
N SER A 144 -6.48 -2.23 -20.77
CA SER A 144 -5.98 -1.28 -21.77
C SER A 144 -4.50 -1.46 -22.11
N ILE A 145 -3.69 -2.01 -21.20
CA ILE A 145 -2.23 -2.18 -21.37
C ILE A 145 -1.80 -3.64 -21.56
N GLU A 146 -2.73 -4.61 -21.56
CA GLU A 146 -2.38 -6.04 -21.62
C GLU A 146 -1.59 -6.37 -22.91
N HIS A 147 -1.96 -5.78 -24.04
CA HIS A 147 -1.29 -5.99 -25.32
C HIS A 147 0.19 -5.52 -25.31
N LEU A 148 0.51 -4.45 -24.57
CA LEU A 148 1.86 -3.91 -24.48
C LEU A 148 2.82 -4.86 -23.72
N GLN A 149 2.30 -5.69 -22.83
CA GLN A 149 3.12 -6.64 -22.08
C GLN A 149 3.53 -7.83 -22.93
N ASN A 150 2.64 -8.27 -23.85
CA ASN A 150 2.88 -9.42 -24.72
C ASN A 150 3.96 -9.13 -25.78
N GLU A 151 4.13 -7.86 -26.19
CA GLU A 151 5.17 -7.45 -27.14
C GLU A 151 6.58 -7.56 -26.51
N GLU A 152 6.75 -7.22 -25.23
CA GLU A 152 8.04 -7.30 -24.52
C GLU A 152 8.50 -8.75 -24.29
N ASP A 153 7.57 -9.63 -23.94
CA ASP A 153 7.88 -11.06 -23.72
C ASP A 153 8.34 -11.74 -25.02
N SER A 154 7.86 -11.26 -26.18
CA SER A 154 8.28 -11.73 -27.50
C SER A 154 9.70 -11.26 -27.89
N GLU A 155 10.05 -10.00 -27.59
CA GLU A 155 11.37 -9.44 -27.92
C GLU A 155 12.49 -9.99 -27.03
N ASN A 156 12.20 -10.31 -25.76
CA ASN A 156 13.17 -10.89 -24.81
C ASN A 156 13.49 -12.36 -25.11
N THR A 157 12.62 -13.08 -25.81
CA THR A 157 12.86 -14.49 -26.19
C THR A 157 13.78 -14.59 -27.43
N GLU A 158 13.86 -13.58 -28.27
CA GLU A 158 14.75 -13.56 -29.43
C GLU A 158 16.21 -13.23 -29.10
N ASN A 159 16.49 -12.57 -27.97
CA ASN A 159 17.84 -12.13 -27.59
C ASN A 159 18.64 -13.14 -26.74
N THR A 160 18.13 -14.34 -26.45
CA THR A 160 18.81 -15.34 -25.61
C THR A 160 19.28 -16.59 -26.34
N SER A 161 19.33 -16.59 -27.68
CA SER A 161 19.80 -17.74 -28.46
C SER A 161 20.98 -17.37 -29.38
N ASP A 162 22.11 -16.96 -28.81
CA ASP A 162 23.40 -17.01 -29.48
C ASP A 162 24.20 -18.19 -28.92
N THR A 163 23.94 -19.38 -29.44
CA THR A 163 24.96 -20.46 -29.61
C THR A 163 24.42 -21.55 -30.53
N GLU A 164 25.21 -21.82 -31.59
CA GLU A 164 25.24 -22.98 -32.48
C GLU A 164 24.25 -23.06 -33.66
N GLU A 165 24.85 -22.88 -34.83
CA GLU A 165 24.31 -23.02 -36.17
C GLU A 165 23.73 -24.41 -36.47
N VAL A 166 22.45 -24.47 -36.81
CA VAL A 166 21.90 -25.44 -37.75
C VAL A 166 20.82 -24.77 -38.59
N PRO A 167 20.89 -24.81 -39.94
CA PRO A 167 19.93 -24.08 -40.79
C PRO A 167 18.59 -24.80 -40.85
N LYS A 168 17.63 -24.35 -40.08
CA LYS A 168 16.23 -24.77 -40.19
C LYS A 168 15.42 -23.73 -40.96
N LYS A 169 14.78 -24.20 -42.05
CA LYS A 169 13.88 -23.50 -42.97
C LYS A 169 12.95 -22.53 -42.25
N LYS A 170 13.03 -21.25 -42.64
CA LYS A 170 12.07 -20.19 -42.28
C LYS A 170 10.66 -20.62 -42.66
N ARG A 171 9.86 -21.02 -41.69
CA ARG A 171 8.40 -20.90 -41.76
C ARG A 171 8.04 -19.57 -41.11
N LYS A 172 7.74 -18.57 -41.93
CA LYS A 172 7.00 -17.38 -41.50
C LYS A 172 5.63 -17.86 -41.02
N ASN A 173 5.44 -17.90 -39.71
CA ASN A 173 4.14 -17.90 -39.09
C ASN A 173 4.03 -16.56 -38.36
N ASP A 174 3.42 -15.57 -39.03
CA ASP A 174 2.86 -14.36 -38.41
C ASP A 174 1.71 -14.78 -37.49
N LYS A 175 2.02 -15.32 -36.32
CA LYS A 175 1.12 -15.38 -35.19
C LYS A 175 1.47 -14.21 -34.29
N LYS A 176 1.02 -12.97 -34.64
CA LYS A 176 0.72 -11.97 -33.62
C LYS A 176 -0.22 -12.67 -32.63
N GLU A 177 0.24 -12.90 -31.42
CA GLU A 177 -0.67 -13.36 -30.36
C GLU A 177 -1.77 -12.30 -30.25
N LYS A 178 -2.98 -12.70 -30.64
CA LYS A 178 -4.15 -11.83 -30.59
C LYS A 178 -4.37 -11.43 -29.13
N SER A 179 -4.47 -10.14 -28.90
CA SER A 179 -4.96 -9.63 -27.62
C SER A 179 -6.20 -10.40 -27.17
N LYS A 180 -6.31 -10.65 -25.88
CA LYS A 180 -7.44 -11.34 -25.28
C LYS A 180 -8.76 -10.58 -25.47
N TYR A 181 -8.69 -9.25 -25.64
CA TYR A 181 -9.81 -8.34 -25.72
C TYR A 181 -9.91 -7.70 -27.10
N SER A 182 -11.13 -7.28 -27.48
CA SER A 182 -11.38 -6.56 -28.72
C SER A 182 -10.72 -5.17 -28.69
N GLU A 183 -10.33 -4.67 -29.88
CA GLU A 183 -9.71 -3.34 -30.00
C GLU A 183 -10.62 -2.22 -29.48
N ASN A 184 -11.93 -2.33 -29.72
CA ASN A 184 -12.91 -1.37 -29.20
C ASN A 184 -12.94 -1.37 -27.66
N HIS A 185 -12.91 -2.55 -27.06
CA HIS A 185 -12.87 -2.69 -25.60
C HIS A 185 -11.60 -2.11 -25.00
N ILE A 186 -10.45 -2.41 -25.58
CA ILE A 186 -9.16 -1.85 -25.18
C ILE A 186 -9.21 -0.32 -25.21
N LYS A 187 -9.76 0.25 -26.30
CA LYS A 187 -9.92 1.69 -26.44
C LYS A 187 -10.86 2.27 -25.40
N THR A 188 -12.02 1.67 -25.17
CA THR A 188 -12.98 2.11 -24.13
C THR A 188 -12.35 2.10 -22.74
N CYS A 189 -11.61 1.06 -22.41
CA CYS A 189 -10.87 0.94 -21.16
C CYS A 189 -9.77 2.00 -21.02
N TYR A 190 -9.04 2.27 -22.10
CA TYR A 190 -8.02 3.31 -22.15
C TYR A 190 -8.61 4.71 -21.93
N ASP A 191 -9.65 5.04 -22.71
CA ASP A 191 -10.33 6.35 -22.64
C ASP A 191 -10.92 6.59 -21.24
N PHE A 192 -11.53 5.56 -20.64
CA PHE A 192 -12.02 5.66 -19.27
C PHE A 192 -10.90 5.87 -18.26
N THR A 193 -9.79 5.16 -18.39
CA THR A 193 -8.63 5.30 -17.49
C THR A 193 -8.11 6.73 -17.54
N ILE A 194 -7.89 7.29 -18.73
CA ILE A 194 -7.48 8.69 -18.90
C ILE A 194 -8.51 9.66 -18.32
N LYS A 195 -9.79 9.48 -18.65
CA LYS A 195 -10.89 10.32 -18.16
C LYS A 195 -10.94 10.34 -16.64
N MET A 196 -10.92 9.18 -16.01
CA MET A 196 -10.98 9.06 -14.53
C MET A 196 -9.75 9.68 -13.85
N CYS A 197 -8.55 9.43 -14.38
CA CYS A 197 -7.32 9.96 -13.82
C CYS A 197 -7.22 11.48 -13.98
N LYS A 198 -7.58 12.03 -15.14
CA LYS A 198 -7.68 13.48 -15.37
C LYS A 198 -8.77 14.11 -14.49
N TYR A 199 -9.91 13.43 -14.30
CA TYR A 199 -10.96 13.87 -13.38
C TYR A 199 -10.43 13.96 -11.95
N ALA A 200 -9.76 12.91 -11.46
CA ALA A 200 -9.16 12.89 -10.13
C ALA A 200 -8.08 13.98 -9.95
N LEU A 201 -7.28 14.24 -10.97
CA LEU A 201 -6.30 15.32 -11.00
C LEU A 201 -6.94 16.71 -10.94
N ASN A 202 -8.04 16.91 -11.66
CA ASN A 202 -8.76 18.19 -11.67
C ASN A 202 -9.55 18.46 -10.38
N ASN A 203 -9.85 17.43 -9.60
CA ASN A 203 -10.49 17.53 -8.28
C ASN A 203 -9.51 17.23 -7.14
N LEU A 204 -8.21 17.44 -7.36
CA LEU A 204 -7.15 17.07 -6.43
C LEU A 204 -7.32 17.71 -5.06
N GLU A 205 -7.74 18.99 -5.01
CA GLU A 205 -7.91 19.77 -3.78
C GLU A 205 -8.90 19.13 -2.81
N ASP A 206 -10.00 18.61 -3.32
CA ASP A 206 -11.00 17.91 -2.52
C ASP A 206 -10.57 16.48 -2.21
N PHE A 207 -10.04 15.77 -3.21
CA PHE A 207 -9.74 14.35 -3.12
C PHE A 207 -8.55 14.02 -2.20
N VAL A 208 -7.59 14.95 -2.07
CA VAL A 208 -6.43 14.77 -1.16
C VAL A 208 -6.88 14.59 0.29
N TRP A 209 -7.93 15.29 0.70
CA TRP A 209 -8.43 15.28 2.07
C TRP A 209 -9.61 14.33 2.31
N ASP A 210 -10.29 13.90 1.24
CA ASP A 210 -11.40 12.97 1.34
C ASP A 210 -10.90 11.56 1.63
N HIS A 211 -11.52 10.91 2.64
CA HIS A 211 -11.08 9.60 3.12
C HIS A 211 -11.20 8.50 2.05
N TYR A 212 -12.23 8.56 1.20
CA TYR A 212 -12.52 7.56 0.16
C TYR A 212 -11.86 7.93 -1.17
N ALA A 213 -12.02 9.17 -1.62
CA ALA A 213 -11.46 9.64 -2.88
C ALA A 213 -9.92 9.61 -2.90
N ASN A 214 -9.26 9.77 -1.74
CA ASN A 214 -7.81 9.61 -1.65
C ASN A 214 -7.34 8.20 -2.01
N HIS A 215 -8.14 7.16 -1.75
CA HIS A 215 -7.82 5.81 -2.22
C HIS A 215 -7.84 5.73 -3.75
N ILE A 216 -8.79 6.43 -4.39
CA ILE A 216 -8.86 6.49 -5.85
C ILE A 216 -7.62 7.21 -6.42
N LEU A 217 -7.17 8.32 -5.81
CA LEU A 217 -5.92 8.99 -6.21
C LEU A 217 -4.72 8.04 -6.17
N ARG A 218 -4.59 7.25 -5.10
CA ARG A 218 -3.50 6.27 -4.96
C ARG A 218 -3.60 5.15 -6.00
N SER A 219 -4.80 4.68 -6.29
CA SER A 219 -5.02 3.66 -7.32
C SER A 219 -4.78 4.22 -8.72
N ALA A 220 -5.17 5.47 -9.00
CA ALA A 220 -4.84 6.16 -10.25
C ALA A 220 -3.33 6.25 -10.47
N LEU A 221 -2.56 6.68 -9.47
CA LEU A 221 -1.10 6.75 -9.56
C LEU A 221 -0.46 5.37 -9.79
N LYS A 222 -0.95 4.31 -9.15
CA LYS A 222 -0.47 2.94 -9.38
C LYS A 222 -0.76 2.46 -10.80
N CYS A 223 -1.99 2.68 -11.27
CA CYS A 223 -2.42 2.31 -12.61
C CYS A 223 -1.57 3.01 -13.67
N LEU A 224 -1.48 4.34 -13.60
CA LEU A 224 -0.76 5.17 -14.57
C LEU A 224 0.76 4.88 -14.59
N SER A 225 1.34 4.49 -13.48
CA SER A 225 2.78 4.17 -13.41
C SER A 225 3.08 2.69 -13.68
N GLY A 226 2.08 1.84 -13.85
CA GLY A 226 2.26 0.41 -14.06
C GLY A 226 2.77 -0.37 -12.84
N ILE A 227 2.68 0.18 -11.62
CA ILE A 227 3.16 -0.47 -10.40
C ILE A 227 2.36 -1.74 -10.13
N LYS A 228 3.05 -2.90 -10.08
CA LYS A 228 2.44 -4.18 -9.73
C LYS A 228 2.14 -4.27 -8.23
N MET A 229 3.10 -3.92 -7.39
CA MET A 229 2.99 -3.96 -5.93
C MET A 229 3.96 -2.98 -5.27
N ILE A 230 3.56 -2.38 -4.16
CA ILE A 230 4.42 -1.50 -3.35
C ILE A 230 4.87 -2.19 -2.05
N PRO A 231 6.00 -1.76 -1.44
CA PRO A 231 6.47 -2.29 -0.17
C PRO A 231 5.40 -2.20 0.93
N GLY A 232 5.20 -3.31 1.65
CA GLY A 232 4.20 -3.40 2.73
C GLY A 232 2.76 -3.67 2.27
N GLU A 233 2.49 -3.71 0.97
CA GLU A 233 1.17 -4.06 0.43
C GLU A 233 0.94 -5.58 0.52
N LYS A 234 -0.26 -5.96 0.93
CA LYS A 234 -0.67 -7.37 0.95
C LYS A 234 -1.18 -7.77 -0.42
N PRO A 235 -0.83 -8.98 -0.91
CA PRO A 235 -1.41 -9.50 -2.14
C PRO A 235 -2.93 -9.51 -2.05
N LYS A 236 -3.59 -9.12 -3.14
CA LYS A 236 -5.05 -9.23 -3.22
C LYS A 236 -5.46 -10.70 -3.18
N VAL A 237 -6.49 -11.00 -2.41
CA VAL A 237 -7.02 -12.37 -2.34
C VAL A 237 -7.72 -12.67 -3.66
N ASN A 238 -7.26 -13.72 -4.33
CA ASN A 238 -7.99 -14.26 -5.47
C ASN A 238 -9.05 -15.23 -4.94
N TYR A 239 -10.32 -14.87 -5.08
CA TYR A 239 -11.44 -15.66 -4.56
C TYR A 239 -11.71 -16.92 -5.38
N PHE A 240 -11.15 -17.02 -6.58
CA PHE A 240 -11.32 -18.18 -7.48
C PHE A 240 -10.09 -19.08 -7.57
N GLN A 241 -8.96 -18.70 -6.98
CA GLN A 241 -7.82 -19.60 -6.86
C GLN A 241 -7.88 -20.34 -5.54
N GLU A 242 -7.72 -21.65 -5.59
CA GLU A 242 -7.47 -22.45 -4.39
C GLU A 242 -6.23 -21.92 -3.70
N THR A 243 -6.42 -21.38 -2.50
CA THR A 243 -5.31 -20.94 -1.65
C THR A 243 -4.67 -22.14 -0.97
N VAL A 244 -4.13 -23.06 -1.77
CA VAL A 244 -3.31 -24.16 -1.25
C VAL A 244 -2.02 -23.53 -0.74
N GLY A 245 -1.89 -23.44 0.58
CA GLY A 245 -0.62 -23.16 1.25
C GLY A 245 -0.15 -21.71 1.37
N VAL A 246 -0.89 -20.69 0.92
CA VAL A 246 -0.49 -19.31 1.15
C VAL A 246 -0.77 -18.92 2.61
N LYS A 247 0.29 -18.82 3.42
CA LYS A 247 0.20 -18.28 4.78
C LYS A 247 -0.39 -16.88 4.74
N LYS A 248 -1.65 -16.73 5.13
CA LYS A 248 -2.34 -15.43 5.22
C LYS A 248 -1.53 -14.50 6.12
N GLY A 249 -1.03 -13.42 5.58
CA GLY A 249 -0.80 -12.27 6.40
C GLY A 249 0.56 -11.57 6.39
N ILE A 250 1.62 -12.14 5.83
CA ILE A 250 2.93 -11.46 5.78
C ILE A 250 3.09 -10.83 4.38
N PRO A 251 3.22 -9.48 4.28
CA PRO A 251 3.54 -8.85 3.01
C PRO A 251 4.87 -9.39 2.48
N PRO A 252 5.01 -9.62 1.16
CA PRO A 252 6.29 -10.02 0.58
C PRO A 252 7.33 -8.92 0.82
N HIS A 253 8.58 -9.33 1.05
CA HIS A 253 9.69 -8.40 1.15
C HIS A 253 10.06 -7.93 -0.25
N ILE A 254 9.67 -6.69 -0.58
CA ILE A 254 9.93 -6.07 -1.89
C ILE A 254 11.21 -5.25 -1.79
N THR A 255 12.24 -5.64 -2.54
CA THR A 255 13.51 -4.91 -2.67
C THR A 255 13.57 -4.05 -3.91
N LYS A 256 12.75 -4.35 -4.92
CA LYS A 256 12.63 -3.60 -6.18
C LYS A 256 11.17 -3.57 -6.60
N ILE A 257 10.68 -2.43 -7.06
CA ILE A 257 9.33 -2.34 -7.63
C ILE A 257 9.38 -2.82 -9.07
N ASP A 258 8.45 -3.71 -9.40
CA ASP A 258 8.18 -4.11 -10.77
C ASP A 258 7.14 -3.18 -11.37
N TYR A 259 7.46 -2.69 -12.57
CA TYR A 259 6.59 -1.84 -13.36
C TYR A 259 6.16 -2.58 -14.62
N LYS A 260 4.89 -2.46 -14.97
CA LYS A 260 4.37 -2.83 -16.29
C LYS A 260 4.70 -1.71 -17.27
N ILE A 261 4.81 -2.03 -18.55
CA ILE A 261 4.89 -1.02 -19.61
C ILE A 261 3.55 -0.28 -19.63
N VAL A 262 3.64 1.03 -19.73
CA VAL A 262 2.47 1.91 -19.80
C VAL A 262 2.68 2.96 -20.90
N PRO A 263 1.60 3.45 -21.52
CA PRO A 263 1.65 4.53 -22.50
C PRO A 263 2.32 5.80 -21.92
N ASP A 264 2.95 6.59 -22.78
CA ASP A 264 3.61 7.83 -22.36
C ASP A 264 2.61 8.86 -21.82
N GLU A 265 1.38 8.92 -22.36
CA GLU A 265 0.32 9.76 -21.80
C GLU A 265 0.03 9.45 -20.31
N TYR A 266 0.12 8.19 -19.91
CA TYR A 266 -0.04 7.80 -18.50
C TYR A 266 1.08 8.39 -17.64
N LYS A 267 2.34 8.36 -18.13
CA LYS A 267 3.48 8.95 -17.43
C LYS A 267 3.35 10.45 -17.31
N GLU A 268 2.87 11.14 -18.36
CA GLU A 268 2.63 12.58 -18.36
C GLU A 268 1.62 12.99 -17.26
N ILE A 269 0.54 12.23 -17.09
CA ILE A 269 -0.43 12.47 -16.02
C ILE A 269 0.21 12.26 -14.64
N VAL A 270 1.06 11.24 -14.46
CA VAL A 270 1.81 11.04 -13.20
C VAL A 270 2.73 12.23 -12.89
N ILE A 271 3.42 12.75 -13.91
CA ILE A 271 4.28 13.93 -13.79
C ILE A 271 3.46 15.15 -13.36
N GLU A 272 2.29 15.34 -13.95
CA GLU A 272 1.39 16.44 -13.59
C GLU A 272 0.87 16.33 -12.14
N PHE A 273 0.52 15.13 -11.68
CA PHE A 273 0.21 14.88 -10.25
C PHE A 273 1.38 15.29 -9.35
N GLY A 274 2.60 14.91 -9.72
CA GLY A 274 3.80 15.25 -8.97
C GLY A 274 4.03 16.76 -8.89
N LYS A 275 3.89 17.47 -9.99
CA LYS A 275 4.04 18.94 -10.07
C LYS A 275 2.98 19.65 -9.23
N ARG A 276 1.71 19.30 -9.38
CA ARG A 276 0.61 19.94 -8.61
C ARG A 276 0.75 19.70 -7.11
N LEU A 277 1.05 18.46 -6.69
CA LEU A 277 1.26 18.17 -5.28
C LEU A 277 2.50 18.86 -4.72
N SER A 278 3.60 18.95 -5.51
CA SER A 278 4.80 19.67 -5.05
C SER A 278 4.60 21.18 -4.91
N SER A 279 3.72 21.77 -5.70
CA SER A 279 3.37 23.21 -5.60
C SER A 279 2.28 23.51 -4.56
N TRP A 280 1.81 22.50 -3.82
CA TRP A 280 0.74 22.66 -2.84
C TRP A 280 1.16 23.60 -1.69
N PRO A 281 0.33 24.60 -1.32
CA PRO A 281 0.68 25.54 -0.25
C PRO A 281 0.98 24.89 1.10
N GLN A 282 0.25 23.80 1.44
CA GLN A 282 0.44 23.04 2.67
C GLN A 282 1.31 21.79 2.48
N PHE A 283 2.19 21.76 1.47
CA PHE A 283 3.02 20.60 1.18
C PHE A 283 3.80 20.09 2.40
N LYS A 284 4.34 21.02 3.21
CA LYS A 284 5.11 20.71 4.42
C LYS A 284 4.33 19.89 5.44
N ASP A 285 2.99 19.99 5.46
CA ASP A 285 2.12 19.33 6.46
C ASP A 285 1.61 17.96 5.98
N LEU A 286 1.62 17.71 4.67
CA LEU A 286 1.12 16.46 4.07
C LEU A 286 1.79 15.20 4.61
N PRO A 287 3.11 15.17 4.91
CA PRO A 287 3.81 14.01 5.46
C PRO A 287 3.28 13.50 6.80
N PHE A 288 2.67 14.38 7.60
CA PHE A 288 2.31 14.09 8.98
C PHE A 288 0.89 13.56 9.17
N LYS A 289 0.07 13.58 8.14
CA LYS A 289 -1.30 13.04 8.16
C LYS A 289 -1.35 11.68 7.47
N SER A 290 -2.07 10.72 8.05
CA SER A 290 -2.11 9.33 7.56
C SER A 290 -2.57 9.19 6.11
N ILE A 291 -3.59 9.96 5.71
CA ILE A 291 -4.19 9.91 4.37
C ILE A 291 -3.22 10.48 3.32
N THR A 292 -2.71 11.69 3.56
CA THR A 292 -1.86 12.40 2.60
C THR A 292 -0.46 11.82 2.54
N SER A 293 0.09 11.35 3.66
CA SER A 293 1.36 10.61 3.66
C SER A 293 1.28 9.35 2.81
N ALA A 294 0.19 8.58 2.90
CA ALA A 294 -0.01 7.40 2.08
C ALA A 294 -0.08 7.73 0.57
N LEU A 295 -0.68 8.87 0.21
CA LEU A 295 -0.69 9.38 -1.15
C LEU A 295 0.73 9.74 -1.63
N LEU A 296 1.50 10.48 -0.81
CA LEU A 296 2.89 10.85 -1.14
C LEU A 296 3.81 9.63 -1.28
N GLN A 297 3.61 8.57 -0.49
CA GLN A 297 4.36 7.33 -0.64
C GLN A 297 4.13 6.71 -2.02
N VAL A 298 2.86 6.59 -2.45
CA VAL A 298 2.53 6.07 -3.78
C VAL A 298 3.05 6.99 -4.88
N LEU A 299 2.95 8.31 -4.70
CA LEU A 299 3.46 9.29 -5.64
C LEU A 299 4.98 9.12 -5.85
N LEU A 300 5.77 8.98 -4.78
CA LEU A 300 7.21 8.76 -4.89
C LEU A 300 7.55 7.51 -5.71
N TYR A 301 6.81 6.41 -5.50
CA TYR A 301 7.00 5.20 -6.29
C TYR A 301 6.60 5.41 -7.76
N ALA A 302 5.51 6.14 -8.02
CA ALA A 302 5.01 6.39 -9.37
C ALA A 302 5.97 7.31 -10.18
N VAL A 303 6.39 8.43 -9.61
CA VAL A 303 7.28 9.38 -10.30
C VAL A 303 8.70 8.82 -10.49
N LYS A 304 9.16 7.86 -9.66
CA LYS A 304 10.45 7.18 -9.84
C LYS A 304 10.58 6.57 -11.24
N ASN A 305 9.48 6.03 -11.76
CA ASN A 305 9.41 5.43 -13.10
C ASN A 305 9.17 6.46 -14.20
N ALA A 306 8.40 7.51 -13.92
CA ALA A 306 7.97 8.49 -14.91
C ALA A 306 9.05 9.57 -15.15
N ASP A 307 9.60 10.18 -14.08
CA ASP A 307 10.58 11.26 -14.17
C ASP A 307 11.59 11.25 -13.01
N LYS A 308 12.86 11.05 -13.35
CA LYS A 308 13.98 11.00 -12.39
C LYS A 308 14.33 12.37 -11.79
N HIS A 309 14.06 13.46 -12.51
CA HIS A 309 14.32 14.83 -12.04
C HIS A 309 13.25 15.25 -11.04
N LEU A 310 11.99 15.06 -11.39
CA LEU A 310 10.86 15.32 -10.50
C LEU A 310 10.97 14.50 -9.21
N THR A 311 11.39 13.22 -9.30
CA THR A 311 11.65 12.39 -8.12
C THR A 311 12.65 13.03 -7.17
N ARG A 312 13.79 13.51 -7.71
CA ARG A 312 14.82 14.18 -6.92
C ARG A 312 14.29 15.47 -6.28
N ASP A 313 13.54 16.25 -7.03
CA ASP A 313 13.06 17.57 -6.57
C ASP A 313 12.00 17.40 -5.48
N LEU A 314 11.10 16.40 -5.60
CA LEU A 314 10.17 16.00 -4.55
C LEU A 314 10.89 15.53 -3.27
N LEU A 315 11.91 14.69 -3.40
CA LEU A 315 12.70 14.22 -2.26
C LEU A 315 13.45 15.36 -1.57
N LYS A 316 14.00 16.29 -2.36
CA LYS A 316 14.68 17.48 -1.83
C LYS A 316 13.71 18.34 -1.05
N LYS A 317 12.54 18.63 -1.63
CA LYS A 317 11.49 19.42 -0.99
C LYS A 317 10.98 18.77 0.30
N LEU A 318 10.73 17.46 0.30
CA LEU A 318 10.35 16.72 1.52
C LEU A 318 11.43 16.81 2.59
N LEU A 319 12.70 16.71 2.23
CA LEU A 319 13.81 16.79 3.16
C LEU A 319 13.93 18.17 3.80
N GLU A 320 13.82 19.23 2.99
CA GLU A 320 14.06 20.61 3.41
C GLU A 320 12.85 21.24 4.11
N GLU A 321 11.63 20.90 3.71
CA GLU A 321 10.43 21.53 4.27
C GLU A 321 9.75 20.72 5.37
N SER A 322 9.93 19.38 5.39
CA SER A 322 9.15 18.49 6.26
C SER A 322 10.00 17.58 7.13
N PHE A 323 10.98 16.88 6.56
CA PHE A 323 11.71 15.84 7.31
C PHE A 323 12.70 16.42 8.29
N ALA A 324 13.52 17.37 7.84
CA ALA A 324 14.52 18.04 8.63
C ALA A 324 14.75 19.47 8.10
N PRO A 325 13.80 20.41 8.29
CA PRO A 325 13.99 21.83 8.01
C PRO A 325 15.23 22.34 8.73
N ASP A 326 15.90 23.36 8.20
CA ASP A 326 17.17 23.82 8.76
C ASP A 326 17.00 24.44 10.18
N ASP A 327 15.84 24.97 10.48
CA ASP A 327 15.45 25.58 11.77
C ASP A 327 14.83 24.60 12.78
N TRP A 328 14.66 23.30 12.43
CA TRP A 328 13.94 22.35 13.27
C TRP A 328 14.51 22.18 14.69
N ALA A 329 15.82 22.38 14.86
CA ALA A 329 16.49 22.28 16.14
C ALA A 329 16.36 23.56 17.00
N SER A 330 16.11 24.71 16.39
CA SER A 330 15.99 26.00 17.04
C SER A 330 14.59 26.25 17.62
N ASN A 331 13.55 25.70 16.99
CA ASN A 331 12.13 25.93 17.34
C ASN A 331 11.66 25.13 18.58
N VAL A 332 12.48 24.27 19.15
CA VAL A 332 12.07 23.37 20.25
C VAL A 332 11.94 24.09 21.61
N ASN A 333 12.46 25.29 21.75
CA ASN A 333 12.37 26.02 23.01
C ASN A 333 11.01 26.69 23.24
N ASP A 334 10.19 26.87 22.20
CA ASP A 334 8.87 27.52 22.29
C ASP A 334 7.69 26.57 22.54
N ASP A 335 7.79 25.29 22.12
CA ASP A 335 6.69 24.30 22.23
C ASP A 335 6.51 23.68 23.63
N LYS A 336 7.28 24.11 24.64
CA LYS A 336 7.11 23.59 26.01
C LYS A 336 5.84 24.07 26.74
N LYS A 337 4.98 24.87 26.10
CA LYS A 337 3.79 25.44 26.74
C LYS A 337 2.44 24.90 26.29
N GLU A 338 2.33 24.14 25.21
CA GLU A 338 1.02 23.64 24.76
C GLU A 338 1.09 22.17 24.37
N ASP A 339 0.09 21.42 24.84
CA ASP A 339 -0.31 20.04 24.55
C ASP A 339 0.32 18.90 25.35
N LYS A 340 -0.11 18.83 26.62
CA LYS A 340 -0.37 17.55 27.26
C LYS A 340 -1.67 17.00 26.69
N VAL A 341 -1.63 16.30 25.58
CA VAL A 341 -2.70 15.39 25.17
C VAL A 341 -2.30 13.99 25.56
N ASP A 342 -2.96 13.50 26.61
CA ASP A 342 -2.88 12.14 27.13
C ASP A 342 -3.21 11.13 26.02
N LEU A 343 -2.25 10.34 25.61
CA LEU A 343 -2.45 9.08 24.95
C LEU A 343 -1.83 7.96 25.78
N ASN A 344 -2.72 7.32 26.56
CA ASN A 344 -2.56 6.09 27.33
C ASN A 344 -1.86 6.24 28.70
N GLY A 345 -2.73 6.20 29.72
CA GLY A 345 -2.34 6.00 31.10
C GLY A 345 -1.52 4.73 31.29
N GLU A 346 -0.32 4.94 31.72
CA GLU A 346 0.44 4.14 32.69
C GLU A 346 1.58 5.01 33.19
N ASP A 347 1.44 5.44 34.45
CA ASP A 347 2.48 6.15 35.20
C ASP A 347 3.75 5.32 35.24
N SER A 348 4.77 5.72 34.51
CA SER A 348 6.14 5.47 34.86
C SER A 348 6.89 6.80 34.80
N LYS A 349 7.12 7.41 35.95
CA LYS A 349 8.12 8.45 36.15
C LYS A 349 9.48 7.87 35.74
N MET A 350 9.83 7.99 34.46
CA MET A 350 11.18 7.82 33.98
C MET A 350 11.89 9.16 34.11
N GLU A 351 12.91 9.18 34.94
CA GLU A 351 13.92 10.24 35.02
C GLU A 351 14.33 10.62 33.58
N GLU A 352 14.19 11.89 33.25
CA GLU A 352 14.62 12.45 31.95
C GLU A 352 16.15 12.32 31.88
N ASN A 353 16.59 11.28 31.19
CA ASN A 353 18.01 11.09 30.90
C ASN A 353 18.44 12.21 29.92
N PRO A 354 19.45 13.05 30.25
CA PRO A 354 19.88 14.17 29.42
C PRO A 354 20.43 13.76 28.02
N GLN A 355 20.47 12.47 27.74
CA GLN A 355 20.85 11.92 26.43
C GLN A 355 19.69 11.78 25.41
N ASN A 356 18.49 12.22 25.72
CA ASN A 356 17.39 12.18 24.76
C ASN A 356 17.59 13.29 23.69
N LYS A 357 18.55 13.07 22.80
CA LYS A 357 18.79 13.97 21.66
C LYS A 357 17.47 14.15 20.91
N LEU A 358 17.12 15.39 20.67
CA LEU A 358 15.96 15.77 19.89
C LEU A 358 16.00 15.08 18.53
N LEU A 359 14.87 14.49 18.12
CA LEU A 359 14.74 13.85 16.81
C LEU A 359 14.14 14.81 15.77
N PRO A 360 14.60 14.73 14.50
CA PRO A 360 14.00 15.47 13.41
C PRO A 360 12.48 15.23 13.30
N PRO A 361 11.72 16.22 12.78
CA PRO A 361 10.25 16.14 12.65
C PRO A 361 9.74 14.88 11.97
N VAL A 362 10.48 14.33 11.01
CA VAL A 362 10.12 13.09 10.31
C VAL A 362 9.84 11.91 11.25
N PHE A 363 10.41 11.90 12.45
CA PHE A 363 10.22 10.82 13.42
C PHE A 363 9.13 11.09 14.47
N LYS A 364 8.37 12.19 14.33
CA LYS A 364 7.29 12.55 15.26
C LYS A 364 6.10 11.59 15.22
N CYS A 365 5.75 11.06 14.02
CA CYS A 365 4.57 10.23 13.87
C CYS A 365 4.77 9.09 12.84
N GLU A 366 3.93 8.05 12.92
CA GLU A 366 4.02 6.91 12.00
C GLU A 366 3.86 7.29 10.52
N PRO A 367 2.92 8.17 10.10
CA PRO A 367 2.78 8.55 8.70
C PRO A 367 4.08 9.11 8.09
N SER A 368 4.74 10.04 8.77
CA SER A 368 5.99 10.65 8.28
C SER A 368 7.15 9.64 8.25
N VAL A 369 7.22 8.73 9.22
CA VAL A 369 8.18 7.63 9.25
C VAL A 369 8.01 6.70 8.04
N ARG A 370 6.76 6.31 7.72
CA ARG A 370 6.47 5.49 6.53
C ARG A 370 6.84 6.19 5.22
N LEU A 371 6.63 7.50 5.16
CA LEU A 371 7.03 8.28 3.99
C LEU A 371 8.57 8.37 3.88
N ALA A 372 9.29 8.50 4.99
CA ALA A 372 10.75 8.44 4.99
C ALA A 372 11.27 7.08 4.49
N GLU A 373 10.63 5.97 4.88
CA GLU A 373 10.96 4.64 4.35
C GLU A 373 10.77 4.56 2.84
N ALA A 374 9.68 5.15 2.31
CA ALA A 374 9.46 5.26 0.86
C ALA A 374 10.50 6.16 0.19
N ALA A 375 10.86 7.28 0.82
CA ALA A 375 11.90 8.19 0.33
C ALA A 375 13.27 7.49 0.23
N LEU A 376 13.68 6.74 1.25
CA LEU A 376 14.91 5.92 1.23
C LEU A 376 14.89 4.89 0.09
N PHE A 377 13.73 4.28 -0.17
CA PHE A 377 13.57 3.27 -1.22
C PHE A 377 13.72 3.84 -2.64
N VAL A 378 13.26 5.07 -2.88
CA VAL A 378 13.31 5.70 -4.21
C VAL A 378 14.56 6.54 -4.43
N ALA A 379 15.23 6.97 -3.36
CA ALA A 379 16.39 7.84 -3.42
C ALA A 379 17.55 7.21 -4.19
N LYS A 380 18.19 8.02 -5.06
CA LYS A 380 19.51 7.69 -5.63
C LYS A 380 20.61 8.08 -4.65
N LYS A 381 21.84 7.56 -4.89
CA LYS A 381 23.04 7.75 -4.06
C LYS A 381 23.12 9.13 -3.40
N LYS A 382 23.17 10.21 -4.18
CA LYS A 382 23.31 11.59 -3.66
C LYS A 382 22.19 12.01 -2.71
N MET A 383 20.92 11.71 -3.07
CA MET A 383 19.78 12.03 -2.19
C MET A 383 19.74 11.15 -0.96
N PHE A 384 20.09 9.87 -1.10
CA PHE A 384 20.19 8.96 0.03
C PHE A 384 21.17 9.49 1.07
N THR A 385 22.38 9.91 0.63
CA THR A 385 23.39 10.52 1.51
C THR A 385 22.86 11.77 2.22
N GLN A 386 22.13 12.64 1.52
CA GLN A 386 21.55 13.85 2.12
C GLN A 386 20.47 13.51 3.18
N ILE A 387 19.58 12.55 2.89
CA ILE A 387 18.57 12.08 3.86
C ILE A 387 19.27 11.44 5.07
N TYR A 388 20.28 10.61 4.85
CA TYR A 388 21.08 10.03 5.92
C TYR A 388 21.71 11.09 6.80
N ALA A 389 22.42 12.04 6.20
CA ALA A 389 23.14 13.09 6.91
C ALA A 389 22.22 13.98 7.77
N LYS A 390 21.07 14.42 7.21
CA LYS A 390 20.15 15.31 7.93
C LYS A 390 19.29 14.57 8.97
N CYS A 391 18.86 13.34 8.71
CA CYS A 391 17.89 12.65 9.56
C CYS A 391 18.52 11.60 10.50
N PHE A 392 19.54 10.85 10.05
CA PHE A 392 20.00 9.63 10.74
C PHE A 392 21.36 9.72 11.40
N ILE A 393 22.26 10.58 10.92
CA ILE A 393 23.64 10.68 11.43
C ILE A 393 23.64 10.95 12.94
N ASN A 394 24.45 10.21 13.69
CA ASN A 394 24.57 10.29 15.16
C ASN A 394 23.27 9.98 15.95
N ARG A 395 22.24 9.40 15.29
CA ARG A 395 20.93 9.07 15.92
C ARG A 395 20.54 7.61 15.79
N LEU A 396 21.32 6.80 15.07
CA LEU A 396 20.98 5.40 14.75
C LEU A 396 20.70 4.57 16.01
N GLY A 397 21.50 4.72 17.08
CA GLY A 397 21.29 4.01 18.35
C GLY A 397 19.94 4.36 18.98
N GLN A 398 19.60 5.65 19.04
CA GLN A 398 18.34 6.13 19.59
C GLN A 398 17.13 5.66 18.73
N LEU A 399 17.27 5.63 17.40
CA LEU A 399 16.22 5.17 16.50
C LEU A 399 16.02 3.66 16.60
N ALA A 400 17.10 2.89 16.67
CA ALA A 400 17.04 1.42 16.75
C ALA A 400 16.37 0.90 18.02
N THR A 401 16.47 1.64 19.13
CA THR A 401 15.87 1.25 20.43
C THR A 401 14.37 1.57 20.52
N ARG A 402 13.82 2.42 19.65
CA ARG A 402 12.39 2.77 19.64
C ARG A 402 11.58 1.78 18.83
N LYS A 403 10.47 1.27 19.41
CA LYS A 403 9.62 0.23 18.83
C LYS A 403 9.15 0.50 17.40
N MET A 404 8.89 1.77 17.04
CA MET A 404 8.41 2.12 15.70
C MET A 404 9.54 2.43 14.72
N LEU A 405 10.68 2.90 15.20
CA LEU A 405 11.77 3.42 14.37
C LEU A 405 12.84 2.37 14.05
N ASN A 406 12.88 1.26 14.79
CA ASN A 406 13.80 0.15 14.51
C ASN A 406 13.61 -0.43 13.09
N PHE A 407 12.38 -0.47 12.58
CA PHE A 407 12.10 -0.89 11.20
C PHE A 407 12.63 0.11 10.18
N THR A 408 12.57 1.40 10.47
CA THR A 408 13.12 2.45 9.61
C THR A 408 14.63 2.35 9.49
N VAL A 409 15.32 2.00 10.58
CA VAL A 409 16.77 1.70 10.55
C VAL A 409 17.06 0.48 9.67
N GLN A 410 16.22 -0.57 9.72
CA GLN A 410 16.35 -1.71 8.81
C GLN A 410 16.18 -1.29 7.36
N ARG A 411 15.17 -0.44 7.04
CA ARG A 411 14.95 0.07 5.68
C ARG A 411 16.10 0.94 5.20
N LEU A 412 16.69 1.74 6.10
CA LEU A 412 17.91 2.49 5.78
C LEU A 412 19.04 1.55 5.34
N ILE A 413 19.28 0.47 6.08
CA ILE A 413 20.32 -0.52 5.76
C ILE A 413 19.99 -1.28 4.47
N ASP A 414 18.74 -1.72 4.29
CA ASP A 414 18.29 -2.45 3.09
C ASP A 414 18.49 -1.62 1.80
N ASN A 415 18.38 -0.29 1.88
CA ASN A 415 18.49 0.62 0.76
C ASN A 415 19.86 1.32 0.66
N CYS A 416 20.81 1.00 1.52
CA CYS A 416 22.14 1.60 1.51
C CYS A 416 22.89 1.19 0.24
N GLN A 417 23.26 2.18 -0.56
CA GLN A 417 23.96 2.01 -1.85
C GLN A 417 25.49 2.18 -1.72
N ILE A 418 25.96 2.65 -0.56
CA ILE A 418 27.37 2.99 -0.35
C ILE A 418 27.84 2.32 0.92
N LYS A 419 28.79 1.39 0.80
CA LYS A 419 29.35 0.65 1.93
C LYS A 419 30.12 1.55 2.91
N GLU A 420 30.67 2.66 2.41
CA GLU A 420 31.56 3.57 3.15
C GLU A 420 30.81 4.68 3.91
N GLU A 421 29.60 5.04 3.49
CA GLU A 421 28.84 6.18 4.07
C GLU A 421 28.09 5.83 5.34
N VAL A 422 27.80 4.58 5.57
CA VAL A 422 27.20 4.15 6.83
C VAL A 422 28.33 3.47 7.61
N PRO A 423 28.98 4.14 8.58
CA PRO A 423 29.98 3.51 9.45
C PRO A 423 29.30 2.54 10.43
N ILE A 424 28.50 1.63 9.85
CA ILE A 424 27.67 0.67 10.57
C ILE A 424 28.56 -0.48 11.03
N HIS A 425 29.72 -0.68 10.37
CA HIS A 425 30.52 -1.87 10.56
C HIS A 425 31.31 -1.93 11.88
N SER A 426 31.72 -0.81 12.44
CA SER A 426 32.55 -0.86 13.65
C SER A 426 31.87 -0.30 14.90
N THR A 427 31.10 0.78 14.76
CA THR A 427 30.47 1.46 15.91
C THR A 427 29.10 0.90 16.30
N PHE A 428 28.34 0.35 15.35
CA PHE A 428 26.99 -0.16 15.64
C PHE A 428 27.00 -1.57 16.25
N ILE A 429 27.95 -2.40 15.85
CA ILE A 429 28.11 -3.77 16.37
C ILE A 429 28.89 -3.77 17.69
N CYS A 430 29.81 -2.81 17.88
CA CYS A 430 30.69 -2.74 19.05
C CYS A 430 30.14 -1.89 20.20
N SER A 431 29.03 -1.16 20.07
CA SER A 431 28.44 -0.49 21.22
C SER A 431 27.68 -1.52 22.06
N TYR A 432 28.34 -2.02 23.07
CA TYR A 432 27.77 -2.86 24.16
C TYR A 432 26.44 -2.30 24.67
N ASP A 433 26.24 -0.99 24.61
CA ASP A 433 25.03 -0.30 25.04
C ASP A 433 23.78 -0.67 24.22
N ILE A 434 23.90 -0.93 22.91
CA ILE A 434 22.76 -1.35 22.06
C ILE A 434 22.37 -2.78 22.36
N CYS A 435 23.34 -3.68 22.54
CA CYS A 435 23.08 -5.07 22.92
C CYS A 435 22.45 -5.15 24.32
N PHE A 436 22.91 -4.33 25.28
CA PHE A 436 22.40 -4.34 26.64
C PHE A 436 20.99 -3.76 26.75
N CYS A 437 20.69 -2.64 26.06
CA CYS A 437 19.34 -2.05 26.03
C CYS A 437 18.30 -2.94 25.39
N ILE A 438 18.69 -3.84 24.46
CA ILE A 438 17.79 -4.75 23.74
C ILE A 438 17.54 -6.02 24.54
N LEU A 439 18.52 -6.56 25.19
CA LEU A 439 18.38 -7.70 26.10
C LEU A 439 17.47 -7.36 27.31
N ALA A 440 17.51 -6.09 27.75
CA ALA A 440 16.67 -5.62 28.86
C ALA A 440 15.18 -5.41 28.50
N LYS A 441 14.80 -5.30 27.21
CA LYS A 441 13.44 -4.91 26.78
C LYS A 441 12.57 -6.01 26.16
N GLY A 442 13.02 -7.27 26.09
CA GLY A 442 12.16 -8.41 25.74
C GLY A 442 12.35 -9.03 24.33
N GLN A 443 11.84 -10.25 24.18
CA GLN A 443 12.13 -11.17 23.07
C GLN A 443 11.79 -10.67 21.64
N SER A 444 10.84 -9.76 21.47
CA SER A 444 10.46 -9.28 20.14
C SER A 444 11.51 -8.38 19.48
N GLN A 445 12.35 -7.72 20.26
CA GLN A 445 13.44 -6.86 19.76
C GLN A 445 14.71 -7.65 19.41
N VAL A 446 14.90 -8.81 20.01
CA VAL A 446 16.02 -9.71 19.68
C VAL A 446 15.92 -10.22 18.25
N ALA A 447 14.71 -10.57 17.79
CA ALA A 447 14.50 -11.02 16.42
C ALA A 447 14.82 -9.92 15.37
N VAL A 448 14.50 -8.67 15.69
CA VAL A 448 14.83 -7.50 14.85
C VAL A 448 16.34 -7.31 14.74
N MET A 449 17.05 -7.44 15.86
CA MET A 449 18.51 -7.31 15.88
C MET A 449 19.23 -8.45 15.18
N LEU A 450 18.78 -9.67 15.36
CA LEU A 450 19.31 -10.82 14.60
C LEU A 450 19.11 -10.61 13.10
N GLY A 451 17.98 -10.04 12.69
CA GLY A 451 17.73 -9.63 11.31
C GLY A 451 18.70 -8.54 10.82
N LEU A 452 19.01 -7.55 11.65
CA LEU A 452 20.00 -6.49 11.36
C LEU A 452 21.42 -7.06 11.23
N ILE A 453 21.85 -7.88 12.18
CA ILE A 453 23.16 -8.54 12.17
C ILE A 453 23.30 -9.43 10.95
N PHE A 454 22.28 -10.23 10.61
CA PHE A 454 22.27 -11.10 9.45
C PHE A 454 22.37 -10.32 8.12
N ARG A 455 21.66 -9.20 8.01
CA ARG A 455 21.72 -8.32 6.83
C ARG A 455 23.09 -7.65 6.69
N LEU A 456 23.68 -7.19 7.78
CA LEU A 456 25.02 -6.62 7.77
C LEU A 456 26.06 -7.66 7.35
N GLN A 457 25.97 -8.91 7.84
CA GLN A 457 26.83 -10.01 7.44
C GLN A 457 26.67 -10.38 5.97
N LYS A 458 25.43 -10.39 5.46
CA LYS A 458 25.15 -10.65 4.04
C LYS A 458 25.75 -9.59 3.13
N ASN A 459 25.65 -8.32 3.51
CA ASN A 459 26.24 -7.20 2.75
C ASN A 459 27.78 -7.16 2.82
N SER A 460 28.37 -7.77 3.87
CA SER A 460 29.85 -7.88 3.99
C SER A 460 30.46 -9.04 3.20
N LYS A 461 29.66 -10.02 2.79
CA LYS A 461 30.13 -11.24 2.11
C LYS A 461 30.24 -11.13 0.58
N TYR A 462 29.93 -9.99 -0.02
CA TYR A 462 30.22 -9.77 -1.44
C TYR A 462 31.62 -9.16 -1.60
N PRO A 463 32.65 -9.97 -1.99
CA PRO A 463 33.93 -9.39 -2.35
C PRO A 463 33.75 -8.56 -3.62
N SER A 464 34.41 -7.41 -3.65
CA SER A 464 34.64 -6.61 -4.84
C SER A 464 35.32 -7.47 -5.91
N GLY A 465 34.60 -7.89 -6.92
CA GLY A 465 35.10 -8.29 -8.22
C GLY A 465 34.96 -7.15 -9.17
#